data_573894cd120091e210b8db4fda0cd088
#
_entry.id   573894cd120091e210b8db4fda0cd088
#
_cell.length_a   1.000
_cell.length_b   1.000
_cell.length_c   1.000
_cell.angle_alpha   90.00
_cell.angle_beta   90.00
_cell.angle_gamma   90.00
#
_symmetry.space_group_name_H-M   'P 1'
#
loop_
_entity.id
_entity.type
_entity.pdbx_description
1 polymer ?
#
loop_
_entity_poly.entity_id
_entity_poly.type
_entity_poly.pdbx_seq_one_letter_code
_entity_poly.pdbx_strand_id
1 'polypeptide(L)'
;GQASAGMYAQYTWSKEATVDSSRVQFWANFAERNDAKGGLDVPDSWKIQYLASDGIWKDVENAQYSTVRNSPASRASDDAQGWSVATFTPVKTTSLRLVLDPPTAEGVTFGLAVAEWGVHAAESTPDPEPTPDPDPTPDPEPSVDKSRLESTINAAGSVQQANFTPNSWKAFSEAMGNAQKVYADESATQD
;
A
#
# COMPACT_ATOMS: atom_id res chain seq x y z
N GLY A 1 1.18 -36.09 -3.91
CA GLY A 1 1.43 -35.26 -2.74
C GLY A 1 0.51 -34.07 -2.83
N GLN A 2 -0.40 -33.89 -1.88
CA GLN A 2 -1.15 -32.63 -1.78
C GLN A 2 -0.14 -31.55 -1.45
N ALA A 3 -0.08 -30.51 -2.29
CA ALA A 3 0.63 -29.29 -1.93
C ALA A 3 0.03 -28.79 -0.61
N SER A 4 0.85 -28.66 0.41
CA SER A 4 0.47 -28.01 1.65
C SER A 4 -0.15 -26.67 1.27
N ALA A 5 -1.41 -26.42 1.64
CA ALA A 5 -2.04 -25.13 1.42
C ALA A 5 -1.19 -24.12 2.21
N GLY A 6 -0.40 -23.31 1.51
CA GLY A 6 0.46 -22.31 2.11
C GLY A 6 -0.34 -21.42 3.05
N MET A 7 0.28 -20.92 4.10
CA MET A 7 -0.35 -19.92 4.96
C MET A 7 -0.58 -18.66 4.14
N TYR A 8 -1.76 -18.05 4.27
CA TYR A 8 -2.05 -16.80 3.58
C TYR A 8 -2.94 -15.87 4.40
N ALA A 9 -2.77 -14.57 4.18
CA ALA A 9 -3.75 -13.55 4.53
C ALA A 9 -4.45 -13.09 3.24
N GLN A 10 -5.69 -12.60 3.35
CA GLN A 10 -6.48 -12.21 2.19
C GLN A 10 -7.22 -10.90 2.46
N TYR A 11 -7.17 -10.00 1.47
CA TYR A 11 -8.10 -8.87 1.35
C TYR A 11 -9.15 -9.16 0.28
N THR A 12 -10.36 -8.66 0.52
CA THR A 12 -11.45 -8.68 -0.46
C THR A 12 -12.19 -7.35 -0.44
N TRP A 13 -12.41 -6.78 -1.61
CA TRP A 13 -13.11 -5.51 -1.81
C TRP A 13 -14.46 -5.73 -2.47
N SER A 14 -15.37 -4.81 -2.24
CA SER A 14 -16.69 -4.81 -2.87
C SER A 14 -16.68 -4.37 -4.33
N LYS A 15 -15.62 -3.67 -4.78
CA LYS A 15 -15.42 -3.20 -6.14
C LYS A 15 -14.02 -3.56 -6.61
N GLU A 16 -13.86 -3.79 -7.91
CA GLU A 16 -12.53 -3.97 -8.48
C GLU A 16 -11.64 -2.75 -8.23
N ALA A 17 -10.39 -3.02 -7.90
CA ALA A 17 -9.33 -2.05 -7.80
C ALA A 17 -8.15 -2.49 -8.66
N THR A 18 -7.46 -1.53 -9.27
CA THR A 18 -6.18 -1.79 -9.93
C THR A 18 -5.09 -1.61 -8.87
N VAL A 19 -4.25 -2.62 -8.71
CA VAL A 19 -3.18 -2.64 -7.70
C VAL A 19 -1.85 -3.00 -8.36
N ASP A 20 -0.76 -2.36 -7.96
CA ASP A 20 0.58 -2.50 -8.54
C ASP A 20 1.66 -2.78 -7.51
N SER A 21 1.35 -2.59 -6.24
CA SER A 21 2.32 -2.83 -5.20
C SER A 21 1.68 -3.20 -3.85
N SER A 22 2.50 -3.80 -3.00
CA SER A 22 2.10 -4.24 -1.68
C SER A 22 3.29 -4.14 -0.72
N ARG A 23 3.02 -3.85 0.54
CA ARG A 23 4.04 -3.82 1.58
C ARG A 23 3.59 -4.55 2.83
N VAL A 24 4.51 -5.24 3.46
CA VAL A 24 4.24 -6.07 4.62
C VAL A 24 5.26 -5.79 5.72
N GLN A 25 4.79 -5.64 6.94
CA GLN A 25 5.62 -5.69 8.14
C GLN A 25 5.49 -7.06 8.78
N PHE A 26 6.58 -7.81 8.81
CA PHE A 26 6.70 -9.06 9.54
C PHE A 26 7.28 -8.79 10.92
N TRP A 27 6.83 -9.55 11.89
CA TRP A 27 7.40 -9.50 13.24
C TRP A 27 7.96 -10.87 13.62
N ALA A 28 9.15 -10.87 14.21
CA ALA A 28 9.81 -12.06 14.66
C ALA A 28 10.36 -11.92 16.07
N ASN A 29 10.33 -13.00 16.78
CA ASN A 29 10.92 -13.17 18.10
C ASN A 29 12.19 -14.02 17.99
N PHE A 30 13.31 -13.43 17.59
CA PHE A 30 14.55 -14.16 17.33
C PHE A 30 15.18 -14.81 18.56
N ALA A 31 14.78 -14.45 19.78
CA ALA A 31 15.36 -15.00 20.99
C ALA A 31 15.12 -16.52 21.13
N GLU A 32 14.09 -17.04 20.47
CA GLU A 32 13.66 -18.43 20.59
C GLU A 32 14.09 -19.31 19.41
N ARG A 33 14.55 -18.72 18.31
CA ARG A 33 14.96 -19.47 17.11
C ARG A 33 16.11 -20.45 17.37
N ASN A 34 17.01 -20.11 18.29
CA ASN A 34 18.18 -20.94 18.62
C ASN A 34 17.87 -22.06 19.60
N ASP A 35 16.67 -22.10 20.18
CA ASP A 35 16.31 -23.02 21.25
C ASP A 35 15.52 -24.24 20.77
N ALA A 36 15.28 -24.40 19.46
CA ALA A 36 14.43 -25.45 18.86
C ALA A 36 13.04 -25.58 19.51
N LYS A 37 12.60 -24.57 20.26
CA LYS A 37 11.32 -24.57 20.99
C LYS A 37 10.16 -24.01 20.17
N GLY A 38 10.43 -23.56 18.97
CA GLY A 38 9.48 -22.81 18.16
C GLY A 38 9.43 -21.33 18.56
N GLY A 39 8.63 -20.55 17.87
CA GLY A 39 8.50 -19.12 18.08
C GLY A 39 7.89 -18.46 16.84
N LEU A 40 8.00 -17.14 16.76
CA LEU A 40 7.61 -16.37 15.59
C LEU A 40 8.84 -15.92 14.83
N ASP A 41 8.83 -16.11 13.50
CA ASP A 41 9.90 -15.67 12.64
C ASP A 41 9.35 -15.03 11.36
N VAL A 42 10.20 -14.36 10.59
CA VAL A 42 9.86 -13.87 9.26
C VAL A 42 9.75 -15.05 8.29
N PRO A 43 8.92 -14.96 7.23
CA PRO A 43 8.79 -16.03 6.25
C PRO A 43 10.11 -16.25 5.49
N ASP A 44 10.38 -17.49 5.10
CA ASP A 44 11.49 -17.83 4.19
C ASP A 44 11.24 -17.22 2.81
N SER A 45 9.99 -17.22 2.37
CA SER A 45 9.54 -16.54 1.17
C SER A 45 8.11 -16.05 1.31
N TRP A 46 7.74 -15.11 0.45
CA TRP A 46 6.38 -14.63 0.35
C TRP A 46 6.06 -14.22 -1.07
N LYS A 47 4.77 -14.23 -1.41
CA LYS A 47 4.31 -13.79 -2.72
C LYS A 47 2.92 -13.20 -2.65
N ILE A 48 2.59 -12.40 -3.66
CA ILE A 48 1.27 -11.83 -3.84
C ILE A 48 0.54 -12.60 -4.94
N GLN A 49 -0.71 -12.95 -4.66
CA GLN A 49 -1.64 -13.51 -5.63
C GLN A 49 -2.86 -12.62 -5.74
N TYR A 50 -3.46 -12.57 -6.91
CA TYR A 50 -4.72 -11.89 -7.16
C TYR A 50 -5.79 -12.87 -7.64
N LEU A 51 -7.04 -12.55 -7.37
CA LEU A 51 -8.18 -13.28 -7.91
C LEU A 51 -8.46 -12.77 -9.32
N ALA A 52 -8.20 -13.60 -10.32
CA ALA A 52 -8.47 -13.25 -11.70
C ALA A 52 -9.98 -13.32 -12.01
N SER A 53 -10.39 -12.74 -13.12
CA SER A 53 -11.81 -12.71 -13.57
C SER A 53 -12.42 -14.10 -13.81
N ASP A 54 -11.58 -15.11 -14.03
CA ASP A 54 -11.97 -16.52 -14.16
C ASP A 54 -12.19 -17.22 -12.80
N GLY A 55 -12.04 -16.50 -11.68
CA GLY A 55 -12.16 -17.02 -10.33
C GLY A 55 -10.95 -17.82 -9.85
N ILE A 56 -9.86 -17.83 -10.59
CA ILE A 56 -8.62 -18.55 -10.25
C ILE A 56 -7.61 -17.59 -9.64
N TRP A 57 -6.97 -18.04 -8.55
CA TRP A 57 -5.85 -17.31 -7.95
C TRP A 57 -4.60 -17.46 -8.82
N LYS A 58 -4.00 -16.33 -9.19
CA LYS A 58 -2.79 -16.26 -10.00
C LYS A 58 -1.73 -15.43 -9.29
N ASP A 59 -0.48 -15.82 -9.46
CA ASP A 59 0.65 -15.01 -9.00
C ASP A 59 0.70 -13.71 -9.82
N VAL A 60 1.05 -12.59 -9.18
CA VAL A 60 1.26 -11.33 -9.90
C VAL A 60 2.47 -11.44 -10.82
N GLU A 61 2.42 -10.80 -11.99
CA GLU A 61 3.46 -10.87 -13.01
C GLU A 61 4.54 -9.81 -12.79
N ASN A 62 5.77 -10.12 -13.24
CA ASN A 62 6.94 -9.24 -13.14
C ASN A 62 7.21 -8.72 -11.73
N ALA A 63 6.87 -9.52 -10.73
CA ALA A 63 7.02 -9.15 -9.34
C ALA A 63 8.49 -8.96 -8.95
N GLN A 64 8.77 -7.83 -8.31
CA GLN A 64 10.05 -7.52 -7.67
C GLN A 64 9.81 -7.49 -6.16
N TYR A 65 10.45 -8.37 -5.43
CA TYR A 65 10.33 -8.45 -3.98
C TYR A 65 11.59 -7.89 -3.34
N SER A 66 11.43 -6.98 -2.37
CA SER A 66 12.53 -6.58 -1.52
C SER A 66 12.93 -7.73 -0.59
N THR A 67 14.12 -7.64 0.00
CA THR A 67 14.53 -8.56 1.06
C THR A 67 13.50 -8.55 2.19
N VAL A 68 13.16 -9.73 2.70
CA VAL A 68 12.28 -9.88 3.87
C VAL A 68 12.95 -9.19 5.06
N ARG A 69 12.20 -8.34 5.74
CA ARG A 69 12.67 -7.59 6.90
C ARG A 69 11.87 -7.94 8.13
N ASN A 70 12.56 -8.07 9.25
CA ASN A 70 11.94 -8.11 10.55
C ASN A 70 11.63 -6.69 11.00
N SER A 71 10.38 -6.42 11.33
CA SER A 71 9.98 -5.18 12.01
C SER A 71 9.96 -5.42 13.51
N PRO A 72 10.90 -4.90 14.28
CA PRO A 72 10.87 -5.06 15.74
C PRO A 72 9.60 -4.42 16.30
N ALA A 73 8.85 -5.15 17.11
CA ALA A 73 7.57 -4.73 17.70
C ALA A 73 7.62 -3.40 18.46
N SER A 74 8.79 -2.94 18.86
CA SER A 74 8.98 -1.69 19.61
C SER A 74 9.11 -0.45 18.73
N ARG A 75 9.00 -0.55 17.42
CA ARG A 75 9.38 0.54 16.51
C ARG A 75 8.39 0.80 15.39
N ALA A 76 7.13 0.74 15.68
CA ALA A 76 6.04 1.04 14.75
C ALA A 76 6.05 2.50 14.21
N SER A 77 7.04 3.32 14.57
CA SER A 77 7.10 4.73 14.19
C SER A 77 8.05 5.06 13.04
N ASP A 78 8.76 4.07 12.48
CA ASP A 78 9.77 4.34 11.45
C ASP A 78 9.30 3.78 10.11
N ASP A 79 8.66 4.63 9.32
CA ASP A 79 8.10 4.27 8.01
C ASP A 79 9.14 3.73 7.01
N ALA A 80 10.42 3.99 7.25
CA ALA A 80 11.50 3.54 6.36
C ALA A 80 12.10 2.18 6.73
N GLN A 81 11.84 1.66 7.95
CA GLN A 81 12.48 0.46 8.45
C GLN A 81 11.46 -0.63 8.76
N GLY A 82 11.65 -1.79 8.15
CA GLY A 82 10.88 -2.97 8.45
C GLY A 82 9.80 -3.36 7.44
N TRP A 83 9.59 -2.57 6.39
CA TRP A 83 8.72 -2.96 5.29
C TRP A 83 9.42 -3.89 4.29
N SER A 84 8.78 -5.00 4.01
CA SER A 84 9.05 -5.85 2.86
C SER A 84 8.10 -5.45 1.75
N VAL A 85 8.61 -5.08 0.58
CA VAL A 85 7.84 -4.47 -0.50
C VAL A 85 7.83 -5.39 -1.72
N ALA A 86 6.68 -5.48 -2.37
CA ALA A 86 6.52 -6.08 -3.69
C ALA A 86 5.98 -5.02 -4.64
N THR A 87 6.59 -4.90 -5.82
CA THR A 87 6.06 -4.16 -6.97
C THR A 87 5.82 -5.13 -8.12
N PHE A 88 4.78 -4.93 -8.91
CA PHE A 88 4.40 -5.88 -9.95
C PHE A 88 3.59 -5.19 -11.06
N THR A 89 3.42 -5.87 -12.19
CA THR A 89 2.52 -5.39 -13.24
C THR A 89 1.13 -5.13 -12.67
N PRO A 90 0.53 -3.94 -12.90
CA PRO A 90 -0.79 -3.62 -12.37
C PRO A 90 -1.82 -4.70 -12.68
N VAL A 91 -2.57 -5.15 -11.70
CA VAL A 91 -3.63 -6.12 -11.84
C VAL A 91 -4.96 -5.54 -11.38
N LYS A 92 -6.02 -5.81 -12.13
CA LYS A 92 -7.39 -5.43 -11.77
C LYS A 92 -8.07 -6.61 -11.07
N THR A 93 -8.48 -6.42 -9.83
CA THR A 93 -8.98 -7.52 -9.00
C THR A 93 -9.91 -7.02 -7.90
N THR A 94 -10.71 -7.93 -7.36
CA THR A 94 -11.49 -7.74 -6.13
C THR A 94 -10.83 -8.37 -4.91
N SER A 95 -9.72 -9.11 -5.07
CA SER A 95 -9.12 -9.78 -3.93
C SER A 95 -7.63 -10.07 -4.14
N LEU A 96 -6.84 -9.86 -3.10
CA LEU A 96 -5.43 -10.22 -3.03
C LEU A 96 -5.17 -11.23 -1.92
N ARG A 97 -4.17 -12.07 -2.13
CA ARG A 97 -3.57 -12.93 -1.11
C ARG A 97 -2.10 -12.60 -0.92
N LEU A 98 -1.72 -12.48 0.33
CA LEU A 98 -0.35 -12.56 0.80
C LEU A 98 -0.09 -14.02 1.17
N VAL A 99 0.64 -14.74 0.34
CA VAL A 99 1.00 -16.15 0.56
C VAL A 99 2.37 -16.20 1.22
N LEU A 100 2.49 -16.97 2.28
CA LEU A 100 3.64 -17.00 3.16
C LEU A 100 4.18 -18.43 3.26
N ASP A 101 5.50 -18.56 3.18
CA ASP A 101 6.20 -19.81 3.38
C ASP A 101 6.90 -19.77 4.77
N PRO A 102 6.37 -20.52 5.76
CA PRO A 102 6.90 -20.46 7.11
C PRO A 102 8.30 -21.03 7.19
N PRO A 103 9.22 -20.39 7.93
CA PRO A 103 10.58 -20.88 8.07
C PRO A 103 10.62 -22.16 8.88
N THR A 104 11.57 -23.02 8.53
CA THR A 104 11.84 -24.27 9.23
C THR A 104 13.30 -24.36 9.61
N ALA A 105 13.61 -24.61 10.87
CA ALA A 105 14.95 -24.88 11.34
C ALA A 105 14.96 -26.11 12.25
N GLU A 106 15.94 -27.02 12.06
CA GLU A 106 16.10 -28.25 12.84
C GLU A 106 14.83 -29.10 12.94
N GLY A 107 14.01 -29.11 11.90
CA GLY A 107 12.74 -29.84 11.86
C GLY A 107 11.57 -29.17 12.58
N VAL A 108 11.76 -27.98 13.11
CA VAL A 108 10.70 -27.16 13.74
C VAL A 108 10.23 -26.11 12.74
N THR A 109 8.92 -26.05 12.49
CA THR A 109 8.29 -24.97 11.71
C THR A 109 7.91 -23.84 12.66
N PHE A 110 8.35 -22.63 12.36
CA PHE A 110 8.04 -21.45 13.15
C PHE A 110 6.70 -20.86 12.76
N GLY A 111 6.06 -20.21 13.70
CA GLY A 111 4.88 -19.39 13.43
C GLY A 111 5.26 -18.10 12.68
N LEU A 112 4.26 -17.51 12.02
CA LEU A 112 4.41 -16.24 11.32
C LEU A 112 3.56 -15.18 11.99
N ALA A 113 4.09 -13.96 12.07
CA ALA A 113 3.32 -12.80 12.48
C ALA A 113 3.43 -11.70 11.43
N VAL A 114 2.27 -11.25 10.95
CA VAL A 114 2.11 -10.07 10.10
C VAL A 114 1.62 -8.95 11.01
N ALA A 115 2.45 -7.95 11.22
CA ALA A 115 2.11 -6.79 12.03
C ALA A 115 1.22 -5.82 11.23
N GLU A 116 1.55 -5.64 9.95
CA GLU A 116 0.78 -4.79 9.05
C GLU A 116 0.92 -5.28 7.61
N TRP A 117 -0.15 -5.16 6.84
CA TRP A 117 -0.15 -5.41 5.42
C TRP A 117 -0.88 -4.30 4.68
N GLY A 118 -0.16 -3.56 3.84
CA GLY A 118 -0.68 -2.50 3.00
C GLY A 118 -0.71 -2.92 1.53
N VAL A 119 -1.74 -2.48 0.83
CA VAL A 119 -1.90 -2.63 -0.62
C VAL A 119 -2.04 -1.26 -1.22
N HIS A 120 -1.30 -1.00 -2.28
CA HIS A 120 -1.33 0.27 -3.01
C HIS A 120 -2.17 0.12 -4.28
N ALA A 121 -3.13 1.00 -4.45
CA ALA A 121 -3.85 1.12 -5.71
C ALA A 121 -2.93 1.80 -6.74
N ALA A 122 -2.79 1.20 -7.92
CA ALA A 122 -2.15 1.88 -9.03
C ALA A 122 -2.92 3.17 -9.31
N GLU A 123 -2.19 4.26 -9.49
CA GLU A 123 -2.82 5.48 -9.97
C GLU A 123 -3.51 5.14 -11.30
N SER A 124 -4.81 5.37 -11.37
CA SER A 124 -5.53 5.20 -12.61
C SER A 124 -4.97 6.21 -13.61
N THR A 125 -4.14 5.76 -14.54
CA THR A 125 -3.97 6.55 -15.76
C THR A 125 -5.38 6.75 -16.33
N PRO A 126 -5.80 7.99 -16.57
CA PRO A 126 -7.08 8.21 -17.24
C PRO A 126 -7.10 7.34 -18.51
N ASP A 127 -8.18 6.57 -18.65
CA ASP A 127 -8.47 5.80 -19.86
C ASP A 127 -8.29 6.75 -21.07
N PRO A 128 -7.51 6.42 -22.09
CA PRO A 128 -7.40 7.28 -23.25
C PRO A 128 -8.80 7.48 -23.81
N GLU A 129 -9.28 8.71 -23.66
CA GLU A 129 -10.55 9.18 -24.16
C GLU A 129 -10.68 8.77 -25.64
N PRO A 130 -11.85 8.24 -26.08
CA PRO A 130 -12.03 7.87 -27.47
C PRO A 130 -11.77 9.08 -28.35
N THR A 131 -10.89 8.96 -29.31
CA THR A 131 -10.47 10.00 -30.25
C THR A 131 -11.67 10.78 -30.77
N PRO A 132 -11.76 12.11 -30.51
CA PRO A 132 -12.82 12.93 -31.05
C PRO A 132 -12.61 13.17 -32.55
N ASP A 133 -13.74 13.10 -33.26
CA ASP A 133 -13.89 13.49 -34.64
C ASP A 133 -13.55 15.01 -34.81
N PRO A 134 -12.85 15.43 -35.88
CA PRO A 134 -12.30 16.78 -35.94
C PRO A 134 -13.36 17.82 -36.33
N ASP A 135 -13.68 18.70 -35.40
CA ASP A 135 -14.30 20.00 -35.71
C ASP A 135 -13.67 21.13 -34.86
N PRO A 136 -13.21 22.22 -35.46
CA PRO A 136 -12.37 23.21 -34.78
C PRO A 136 -13.20 24.29 -34.10
N THR A 137 -13.29 24.20 -32.78
CA THR A 137 -13.63 25.37 -31.94
C THR A 137 -12.55 25.55 -30.88
N PRO A 138 -12.11 26.76 -30.55
CA PRO A 138 -10.99 26.99 -29.65
C PRO A 138 -11.31 26.49 -28.23
N ASP A 139 -10.40 25.67 -27.74
CA ASP A 139 -10.41 24.99 -26.46
C ASP A 139 -10.35 25.97 -25.27
N PRO A 140 -11.19 25.86 -24.26
CA PRO A 140 -10.95 26.55 -23.01
C PRO A 140 -9.75 25.89 -22.30
N GLU A 141 -8.85 26.71 -21.78
CA GLU A 141 -7.64 26.30 -21.05
C GLU A 141 -7.90 25.15 -20.08
N PRO A 142 -6.97 24.16 -19.97
CA PRO A 142 -7.17 22.99 -19.11
C PRO A 142 -7.34 23.43 -17.66
N SER A 143 -8.55 23.31 -17.16
CA SER A 143 -8.83 23.57 -15.75
C SER A 143 -8.21 22.44 -14.92
N VAL A 144 -7.25 22.78 -14.07
CA VAL A 144 -6.64 21.86 -13.12
C VAL A 144 -7.71 21.31 -12.18
N ASP A 145 -7.80 19.96 -12.10
CA ASP A 145 -8.72 19.31 -11.16
C ASP A 145 -8.21 19.43 -9.71
N LYS A 146 -8.78 20.37 -8.97
CA LYS A 146 -8.46 20.62 -7.55
C LYS A 146 -9.37 19.90 -6.56
N SER A 147 -10.25 19.01 -7.01
CA SER A 147 -11.27 18.38 -6.18
C SER A 147 -10.64 17.55 -5.03
N ARG A 148 -9.50 16.92 -5.28
CA ARG A 148 -8.75 16.17 -4.29
C ARG A 148 -8.10 17.06 -3.23
N LEU A 149 -7.56 18.20 -3.66
CA LEU A 149 -7.00 19.21 -2.76
C LEU A 149 -8.09 19.81 -1.88
N GLU A 150 -9.23 20.13 -2.45
CA GLU A 150 -10.41 20.63 -1.74
C GLU A 150 -10.88 19.66 -0.65
N SER A 151 -11.04 18.38 -1.01
CA SER A 151 -11.44 17.33 -0.06
C SER A 151 -10.47 17.23 1.10
N THR A 152 -9.15 17.34 0.83
CA THR A 152 -8.10 17.28 1.85
C THR A 152 -8.15 18.50 2.78
N ILE A 153 -8.30 19.70 2.23
CA ILE A 153 -8.45 20.94 2.99
C ILE A 153 -9.67 20.87 3.91
N ASN A 154 -10.81 20.41 3.37
CA ASN A 154 -12.05 20.29 4.14
C ASN A 154 -11.92 19.25 5.28
N ALA A 155 -11.33 18.10 5.02
CA ALA A 155 -11.06 17.09 6.05
C ALA A 155 -10.12 17.63 7.14
N ALA A 156 -9.06 18.33 6.74
CA ALA A 156 -8.10 18.92 7.66
C ALA A 156 -8.66 20.10 8.47
N GLY A 157 -9.68 20.80 7.94
CA GLY A 157 -10.35 21.91 8.64
C GLY A 157 -11.08 21.50 9.94
N SER A 158 -11.37 20.20 10.11
CA SER A 158 -11.98 19.67 11.33
C SER A 158 -10.98 19.37 12.46
N VAL A 159 -9.68 19.46 12.19
CA VAL A 159 -8.61 19.16 13.14
C VAL A 159 -8.50 20.25 14.20
N GLN A 160 -8.51 19.85 15.48
CA GLN A 160 -8.48 20.79 16.61
C GLN A 160 -7.08 20.95 17.17
N GLN A 161 -6.66 22.18 17.35
CA GLN A 161 -5.35 22.55 17.91
C GLN A 161 -5.05 21.91 19.27
N ALA A 162 -6.08 21.73 20.09
CA ALA A 162 -5.92 21.15 21.44
C ALA A 162 -5.33 19.73 21.46
N ASN A 163 -5.37 19.02 20.32
CA ASN A 163 -4.87 17.65 20.20
C ASN A 163 -3.39 17.58 19.75
N PHE A 164 -2.73 18.73 19.61
CA PHE A 164 -1.37 18.82 19.06
C PHE A 164 -0.42 19.61 19.98
N THR A 165 0.86 19.31 19.86
CA THR A 165 1.89 20.16 20.48
C THR A 165 2.01 21.48 19.72
N PRO A 166 2.51 22.58 20.34
CA PRO A 166 2.69 23.86 19.65
C PRO A 166 3.49 23.76 18.34
N ASN A 167 4.54 22.91 18.33
CA ASN A 167 5.40 22.75 17.16
C ASN A 167 4.69 21.98 16.03
N SER A 168 3.98 20.89 16.34
CA SER A 168 3.25 20.14 15.34
C SER A 168 2.05 20.91 14.82
N TRP A 169 1.38 21.72 15.65
CA TRP A 169 0.31 22.61 15.21
C TRP A 169 0.81 23.70 14.26
N LYS A 170 1.99 24.28 14.56
CA LYS A 170 2.60 25.27 13.67
C LYS A 170 2.86 24.69 12.28
N ALA A 171 3.52 23.53 12.21
CA ALA A 171 3.80 22.86 10.94
C ALA A 171 2.51 22.53 10.17
N PHE A 172 1.49 22.04 10.86
CA PHE A 172 0.18 21.77 10.27
C PHE A 172 -0.49 23.04 9.71
N SER A 173 -0.48 24.14 10.50
CA SER A 173 -1.08 25.41 10.08
C SER A 173 -0.38 26.02 8.86
N GLU A 174 0.94 25.90 8.79
CA GLU A 174 1.73 26.35 7.64
C GLU A 174 1.40 25.53 6.39
N ALA A 175 1.31 24.20 6.51
CA ALA A 175 0.94 23.30 5.42
C ALA A 175 -0.48 23.59 4.92
N MET A 176 -1.44 23.78 5.83
CA MET A 176 -2.81 24.16 5.50
C MET A 176 -2.87 25.50 4.77
N GLY A 177 -2.14 26.51 5.23
CA GLY A 177 -2.06 27.81 4.57
C GLY A 177 -1.51 27.72 3.15
N ASN A 178 -0.53 26.87 2.93
CA ASN A 178 0.04 26.63 1.59
C ASN A 178 -0.97 25.90 0.68
N ALA A 179 -1.63 24.87 1.19
CA ALA A 179 -2.66 24.14 0.44
C ALA A 179 -3.81 25.06 0.00
N GLN A 180 -4.27 25.94 0.89
CA GLN A 180 -5.32 26.91 0.57
C GLN A 180 -4.89 27.95 -0.47
N LYS A 181 -3.62 28.39 -0.45
CA LYS A 181 -3.08 29.27 -1.48
C LYS A 181 -3.06 28.60 -2.86
N VAL A 182 -2.57 27.35 -2.94
CA VAL A 182 -2.57 26.59 -4.19
C VAL A 182 -3.99 26.34 -4.69
N TYR A 183 -4.93 26.04 -3.79
CA TYR A 183 -6.34 25.86 -4.15
C TYR A 183 -6.95 27.14 -4.76
N ALA A 184 -6.64 28.32 -4.21
CA ALA A 184 -7.13 29.60 -4.67
C ALA A 184 -6.40 30.15 -5.92
N ASP A 185 -5.25 29.59 -6.27
CA ASP A 185 -4.45 30.02 -7.40
C ASP A 185 -5.00 29.42 -8.70
N GLU A 186 -5.64 30.22 -9.54
CA GLU A 186 -6.20 29.79 -10.82
C GLU A 186 -5.13 29.40 -11.84
N SER A 187 -3.87 29.82 -11.62
CA SER A 187 -2.73 29.50 -12.48
C SER A 187 -1.90 28.29 -12.02
N ALA A 188 -2.30 27.64 -10.92
CA ALA A 188 -1.59 26.46 -10.43
C ALA A 188 -1.68 25.31 -11.44
N THR A 189 -0.55 24.65 -11.69
CA THR A 189 -0.44 23.48 -12.58
C THR A 189 -0.37 22.19 -11.78
N GLN A 190 -0.74 21.06 -12.40
CA GLN A 190 -0.45 19.73 -11.88
C GLN A 190 0.90 19.30 -12.45
N ASP A 191 1.94 19.29 -11.63
CA ASP A 191 3.23 18.71 -11.93
C ASP A 191 3.39 17.37 -11.18
#